data_9b7792e2268bcba0cc59e80f5916775f
#
_entry.id   9b7792e2268bcba0cc59e80f5916775f
#
_cell.length_a   1.000
_cell.length_b   1.000
_cell.length_c   1.000
_cell.angle_alpha   90.00
_cell.angle_beta   90.00
_cell.angle_gamma   90.00
#
_symmetry.space_group_name_H-M   'P 1'
#
loop_
_entity.id
_entity.type
_entity.pdbx_description
1 polymer ?
#
loop_
_entity_poly.entity_id
_entity_poly.type
_entity_poly.pdbx_seq_one_letter_code
_entity_poly.pdbx_strand_id
1 'polypeptide(L)'
;MISRISRNAVKEGFDTLPAAICYFDRNGLLRLINHRMQEISAVLCGRDLQTLTDLEQALQNLGGGVQLRDEAARIYAFPDGTVYHFTVRPVQDKYGIPYTEVMATDVTQLAALHAALQQENERLADANRRAKRLYDNMPDIVREEEILKMKAGVKLR
;
A
#
# COMPACT_ATOMS: atom_id res chain seq x y z
N MET A 1 -5.16 -19.59 36.81
CA MET A 1 -5.51 -20.69 35.86
C MET A 1 -5.62 -20.15 34.45
N ILE A 2 -4.88 -20.73 33.53
CA ILE A 2 -4.91 -20.29 32.14
C ILE A 2 -6.04 -21.02 31.43
N SER A 3 -7.03 -20.28 30.94
CA SER A 3 -8.10 -20.85 30.14
C SER A 3 -7.58 -21.24 28.75
N ARG A 4 -7.94 -22.43 28.31
CA ARG A 4 -7.63 -22.82 26.92
C ARG A 4 -8.52 -22.08 25.97
N ILE A 5 -7.93 -21.43 24.99
CA ILE A 5 -8.68 -20.80 23.90
C ILE A 5 -9.17 -21.91 22.98
N SER A 6 -10.45 -21.92 22.66
CA SER A 6 -11.01 -22.93 21.76
C SER A 6 -10.46 -22.77 20.34
N ARG A 7 -10.39 -23.89 19.61
CA ARG A 7 -9.96 -23.88 18.20
C ARG A 7 -10.83 -22.95 17.35
N ASN A 8 -12.12 -22.89 17.62
CA ASN A 8 -13.05 -22.00 16.91
C ASN A 8 -12.80 -20.53 17.21
N ALA A 9 -12.46 -20.18 18.46
CA ALA A 9 -12.13 -18.80 18.81
C ALA A 9 -10.84 -18.33 18.13
N VAL A 10 -9.83 -19.18 18.04
CA VAL A 10 -8.59 -18.89 17.31
C VAL A 10 -8.88 -18.69 15.83
N LYS A 11 -9.69 -19.55 15.23
CA LYS A 11 -10.09 -19.42 13.83
C LYS A 11 -10.86 -18.14 13.57
N GLU A 12 -11.84 -17.79 14.41
CA GLU A 12 -12.57 -16.53 14.30
C GLU A 12 -11.65 -15.33 14.41
N GLY A 13 -10.76 -15.33 15.40
CA GLY A 13 -9.76 -14.25 15.54
C GLY A 13 -8.89 -14.11 14.31
N PHE A 14 -8.47 -15.23 13.73
CA PHE A 14 -7.66 -15.23 12.50
C PHE A 14 -8.46 -14.72 11.29
N ASP A 15 -9.71 -15.15 11.16
CA ASP A 15 -10.60 -14.76 10.06
C ASP A 15 -11.08 -13.30 10.16
N THR A 16 -11.06 -12.71 11.34
CA THR A 16 -11.46 -11.31 11.57
C THR A 16 -10.32 -10.32 11.58
N LEU A 17 -9.09 -10.77 11.34
CA LEU A 17 -7.94 -9.87 11.22
C LEU A 17 -8.16 -8.85 10.09
N PRO A 18 -7.77 -7.58 10.31
CA PRO A 18 -7.91 -6.54 9.27
C PRO A 18 -6.99 -6.75 8.07
N ALA A 19 -5.95 -7.55 8.21
CA ALA A 19 -5.05 -7.90 7.12
C ALA A 19 -5.40 -9.25 6.53
N ALA A 20 -5.19 -9.42 5.24
CA ALA A 20 -5.24 -10.71 4.58
C ALA A 20 -3.91 -11.43 4.79
N ILE A 21 -3.96 -12.68 5.23
CA ILE A 21 -2.73 -13.43 5.55
C ILE A 21 -2.88 -14.89 5.16
N CYS A 22 -1.80 -15.46 4.64
CA CYS A 22 -1.71 -16.90 4.37
C CYS A 22 -0.27 -17.39 4.55
N TYR A 23 -0.16 -18.70 4.76
CA TYR A 23 1.12 -19.38 4.96
C TYR A 23 1.26 -20.55 4.01
N PHE A 24 2.42 -20.66 3.39
CA PHE A 24 2.79 -21.77 2.54
C PHE A 24 3.95 -22.54 3.17
N ASP A 25 3.97 -23.86 2.98
CA ASP A 25 5.09 -24.68 3.45
C ASP A 25 6.30 -24.55 2.50
N ARG A 26 7.37 -25.26 2.81
CA ARG A 26 8.59 -25.24 1.99
C ARG A 26 8.40 -25.76 0.56
N ASN A 27 7.32 -26.50 0.31
CA ASN A 27 6.96 -26.99 -1.04
C ASN A 27 6.03 -26.02 -1.77
N GLY A 28 5.69 -24.88 -1.15
CA GLY A 28 4.81 -23.88 -1.73
C GLY A 28 3.33 -24.24 -1.64
N LEU A 29 2.96 -25.23 -0.82
CA LEU A 29 1.56 -25.61 -0.61
C LEU A 29 0.93 -24.76 0.48
N LEU A 30 -0.30 -24.30 0.23
CA LEU A 30 -1.06 -23.51 1.19
C LEU A 30 -1.37 -24.35 2.43
N ARG A 31 -1.05 -23.80 3.61
CA ARG A 31 -1.26 -24.45 4.90
C ARG A 31 -2.26 -23.71 5.77
N LEU A 32 -2.31 -22.40 5.68
CA LEU A 32 -3.21 -21.57 6.48
C LEU A 32 -3.56 -20.32 5.68
N ILE A 33 -4.83 -19.95 5.72
CA ILE A 33 -5.34 -18.76 5.03
C ILE A 33 -6.51 -18.19 5.83
N ASN A 34 -6.54 -16.86 6.02
CA ASN A 34 -7.69 -16.26 6.65
C ASN A 34 -8.76 -15.87 5.60
N HIS A 35 -9.93 -15.51 6.08
CA HIS A 35 -11.08 -15.24 5.21
C HIS A 35 -10.80 -14.10 4.23
N ARG A 36 -10.16 -13.02 4.69
CA ARG A 36 -9.85 -11.88 3.83
C ARG A 36 -8.90 -12.26 2.70
N MET A 37 -7.90 -13.09 2.96
CA MET A 37 -7.00 -13.57 1.91
C MET A 37 -7.72 -14.53 0.93
N GLN A 38 -8.69 -15.29 1.41
CA GLN A 38 -9.52 -16.12 0.51
C GLN A 38 -10.28 -15.25 -0.49
N GLU A 39 -10.88 -14.16 -0.05
CA GLU A 39 -11.58 -13.21 -0.92
C GLU A 39 -10.64 -12.58 -1.94
N ILE A 40 -9.49 -12.11 -1.50
CA ILE A 40 -8.47 -11.48 -2.37
C ILE A 40 -7.96 -12.46 -3.40
N SER A 41 -7.60 -13.67 -2.98
CA SER A 41 -7.06 -14.69 -3.88
C SER A 41 -8.10 -15.20 -4.88
N ALA A 42 -9.36 -15.25 -4.48
CA ALA A 42 -10.45 -15.60 -5.39
C ALA A 42 -10.59 -14.57 -6.53
N VAL A 43 -10.43 -13.28 -6.23
CA VAL A 43 -10.42 -12.24 -7.25
C VAL A 43 -9.22 -12.38 -8.17
N LEU A 44 -8.03 -12.56 -7.61
CA LEU A 44 -6.78 -12.67 -8.37
C LEU A 44 -6.70 -13.93 -9.22
N CYS A 45 -6.99 -15.09 -8.64
CA CYS A 45 -6.80 -16.39 -9.28
C CYS A 45 -8.05 -16.90 -10.00
N GLY A 46 -9.22 -16.35 -9.68
CA GLY A 46 -10.51 -16.84 -10.19
C GLY A 46 -10.90 -18.21 -9.63
N ARG A 47 -10.18 -18.71 -8.65
CA ARG A 47 -10.39 -19.99 -7.98
C ARG A 47 -9.76 -19.96 -6.59
N ASP A 48 -9.99 -21.02 -5.81
CA ASP A 48 -9.37 -21.16 -4.50
C ASP A 48 -7.85 -21.29 -4.63
N LEU A 49 -7.15 -20.60 -3.75
CA LEU A 49 -5.69 -20.60 -3.71
C LEU A 49 -5.17 -21.96 -3.22
N GLN A 50 -4.20 -22.52 -3.93
CA GLN A 50 -3.62 -23.82 -3.61
C GLN A 50 -2.11 -23.72 -3.34
N THR A 51 -1.40 -22.93 -4.14
CA THR A 51 0.06 -22.85 -4.07
C THR A 51 0.54 -21.42 -4.11
N LEU A 52 1.76 -21.19 -3.59
CA LEU A 52 2.43 -19.89 -3.68
C LEU A 52 2.66 -19.47 -5.14
N THR A 53 3.00 -20.43 -6.00
CA THR A 53 3.22 -20.17 -7.43
C THR A 53 1.94 -19.63 -8.09
N ASP A 54 0.78 -20.18 -7.74
CA ASP A 54 -0.51 -19.68 -8.25
C ASP A 54 -0.73 -18.22 -7.88
N LEU A 55 -0.42 -17.85 -6.65
CA LEU A 55 -0.57 -16.47 -6.18
C LEU A 55 0.42 -15.53 -6.88
N GLU A 56 1.67 -15.93 -6.98
CA GLU A 56 2.70 -15.14 -7.66
C GLU A 56 2.39 -14.92 -9.14
N GLN A 57 1.93 -15.95 -9.82
CA GLN A 57 1.52 -15.85 -11.23
C GLN A 57 0.30 -14.96 -11.40
N ALA A 58 -0.68 -15.06 -10.50
CA ALA A 58 -1.88 -14.23 -10.54
C ALA A 58 -1.53 -12.74 -10.35
N LEU A 59 -0.62 -12.43 -9.43
CA LEU A 59 -0.13 -11.06 -9.24
C LEU A 59 0.66 -10.57 -10.46
N GLN A 60 1.49 -11.40 -11.03
CA GLN A 60 2.28 -11.07 -12.22
C GLN A 60 1.41 -10.79 -13.44
N ASN A 61 0.37 -11.60 -13.61
CA ASN A 61 -0.56 -11.50 -14.73
C ASN A 61 -1.68 -10.49 -14.51
N LEU A 62 -1.75 -9.86 -13.35
CA LEU A 62 -2.78 -8.91 -12.96
C LEU A 62 -4.19 -9.48 -13.16
N GLY A 63 -4.41 -10.67 -12.59
CA GLY A 63 -5.69 -11.36 -12.69
C GLY A 63 -6.83 -10.60 -12.02
N GLY A 64 -8.06 -10.87 -12.46
CA GLY A 64 -9.27 -10.33 -11.83
C GLY A 64 -9.49 -8.84 -11.98
N GLY A 65 -8.87 -8.19 -12.94
CA GLY A 65 -8.99 -6.73 -13.13
C GLY A 65 -8.16 -5.91 -12.16
N VAL A 66 -7.22 -6.52 -11.47
CA VAL A 66 -6.29 -5.86 -10.55
C VAL A 66 -5.27 -5.04 -11.34
N GLN A 67 -4.96 -3.86 -10.85
CA GLN A 67 -3.97 -2.96 -11.47
C GLN A 67 -2.76 -2.79 -10.58
N LEU A 68 -1.57 -2.83 -11.19
CA LEU A 68 -0.32 -2.57 -10.49
C LEU A 68 -0.15 -1.06 -10.28
N ARG A 69 0.04 -0.64 -9.03
CA ARG A 69 0.28 0.77 -8.67
C ARG A 69 1.75 1.06 -8.43
N ASP A 70 2.45 0.15 -7.79
CA ASP A 70 3.88 0.29 -7.49
C ASP A 70 4.50 -1.10 -7.47
N GLU A 71 5.36 -1.38 -8.45
CA GLU A 71 6.01 -2.68 -8.57
C GLU A 71 7.01 -2.93 -7.45
N ALA A 72 7.84 -1.95 -7.14
CA ALA A 72 8.87 -2.07 -6.11
C ALA A 72 8.26 -2.29 -4.72
N ALA A 73 7.19 -1.57 -4.40
CA ALA A 73 6.49 -1.69 -3.12
C ALA A 73 5.41 -2.77 -3.13
N ARG A 74 5.13 -3.41 -4.25
CA ARG A 74 4.08 -4.41 -4.42
C ARG A 74 2.71 -3.91 -3.98
N ILE A 75 2.31 -2.77 -4.52
CA ILE A 75 1.01 -2.15 -4.27
C ILE A 75 0.10 -2.38 -5.47
N TYR A 76 -1.09 -2.92 -5.20
CA TYR A 76 -2.06 -3.30 -6.23
C TYR A 76 -3.43 -2.70 -5.90
N ALA A 77 -4.09 -2.15 -6.92
CA ALA A 77 -5.46 -1.66 -6.82
C ALA A 77 -6.44 -2.72 -7.33
N PHE A 78 -7.45 -3.03 -6.54
CA PHE A 78 -8.46 -4.01 -6.85
C PHE A 78 -9.69 -3.35 -7.46
N PRO A 79 -10.54 -4.12 -8.19
CA PRO A 79 -11.71 -3.55 -8.87
C PRO A 79 -12.72 -2.87 -7.95
N ASP A 80 -12.80 -3.27 -6.68
CA ASP A 80 -13.68 -2.67 -5.68
C ASP A 80 -13.16 -1.33 -5.12
N GLY A 81 -12.03 -0.85 -5.62
CA GLY A 81 -11.40 0.39 -5.16
C GLY A 81 -10.43 0.21 -4.00
N THR A 82 -10.30 -0.98 -3.45
CA THR A 82 -9.37 -1.27 -2.36
C THR A 82 -7.94 -1.38 -2.90
N VAL A 83 -6.99 -0.80 -2.17
CA VAL A 83 -5.57 -0.85 -2.51
C VAL A 83 -4.86 -1.69 -1.45
N TYR A 84 -4.13 -2.71 -1.90
CA TYR A 84 -3.40 -3.62 -1.02
C TYR A 84 -1.89 -3.55 -1.25
N HIS A 85 -1.17 -3.58 -0.14
CA HIS A 85 0.27 -3.73 -0.11
C HIS A 85 0.60 -5.18 0.26
N PHE A 86 1.27 -5.89 -0.65
CA PHE A 86 1.66 -7.29 -0.45
C PHE A 86 3.06 -7.38 0.11
N THR A 87 3.23 -8.18 1.16
CA THR A 87 4.53 -8.52 1.72
C THR A 87 4.70 -10.02 1.75
N VAL A 88 5.89 -10.48 1.42
CA VAL A 88 6.26 -11.89 1.46
C VAL A 88 7.50 -12.01 2.34
N ARG A 89 7.44 -12.84 3.36
CA ARG A 89 8.58 -13.06 4.25
C ARG A 89 8.71 -14.51 4.67
N PRO A 90 9.95 -15.00 4.89
CA PRO A 90 10.15 -16.31 5.47
C PRO A 90 9.87 -16.25 6.98
N VAL A 91 9.22 -17.27 7.50
CA VAL A 91 8.98 -17.45 8.93
C VAL A 91 9.32 -18.89 9.32
N GLN A 92 9.60 -19.13 10.58
CA GLN A 92 9.83 -20.47 11.12
C GLN A 92 8.91 -20.68 12.32
N ASP A 93 8.44 -21.93 12.48
CA ASP A 93 7.70 -22.29 13.68
C ASP A 93 8.66 -22.56 14.83
N LYS A 94 8.12 -22.96 16.00
CA LYS A 94 8.92 -23.25 17.19
C LYS A 94 9.87 -24.44 17.01
N TYR A 95 9.66 -25.28 16.00
CA TYR A 95 10.52 -26.42 15.66
C TYR A 95 11.51 -26.11 14.53
N GLY A 96 11.57 -24.85 14.08
CA GLY A 96 12.45 -24.45 13.00
C GLY A 96 11.97 -24.84 11.61
N ILE A 97 10.73 -25.30 11.48
CA ILE A 97 10.14 -25.65 10.17
C ILE A 97 9.85 -24.36 9.39
N PRO A 98 10.38 -24.22 8.16
CA PRO A 98 10.23 -23.00 7.38
C PRO A 98 8.86 -22.92 6.72
N TYR A 99 8.30 -21.70 6.72
CA TYR A 99 7.08 -21.33 5.99
C TYR A 99 7.30 -20.01 5.28
N THR A 100 6.48 -19.74 4.28
CA THR A 100 6.42 -18.43 3.64
C THR A 100 5.11 -17.76 4.06
N GLU A 101 5.21 -16.58 4.66
CA GLU A 101 4.05 -15.76 5.01
C GLU A 101 3.80 -14.74 3.89
N VAL A 102 2.58 -14.68 3.40
CA VAL A 102 2.14 -13.63 2.47
C VAL A 102 1.05 -12.83 3.18
N MET A 103 1.23 -11.53 3.25
CA MET A 103 0.29 -10.61 3.88
C MET A 103 -0.09 -9.52 2.88
N ALA A 104 -1.38 -9.21 2.81
CA ALA A 104 -1.90 -8.08 2.06
C ALA A 104 -2.54 -7.11 3.04
N THR A 105 -1.97 -5.92 3.14
CA THR A 105 -2.45 -4.87 4.04
C THR A 105 -3.25 -3.85 3.23
N ASP A 106 -4.46 -3.52 3.71
CA ASP A 106 -5.28 -2.48 3.11
C ASP A 106 -4.64 -1.12 3.34
N VAL A 107 -4.18 -0.50 2.27
CA VAL A 107 -3.55 0.82 2.29
C VAL A 107 -4.37 1.85 1.51
N THR A 108 -5.66 1.60 1.34
CA THR A 108 -6.54 2.45 0.53
C THR A 108 -6.52 3.90 0.98
N GLN A 109 -6.67 4.15 2.27
CA GLN A 109 -6.63 5.50 2.82
C GLN A 109 -5.25 6.14 2.70
N LEU A 110 -4.21 5.37 2.97
CA LEU A 110 -2.82 5.84 2.85
C LEU A 110 -2.48 6.18 1.40
N ALA A 111 -2.91 5.36 0.44
CA ALA A 111 -2.71 5.61 -0.98
C ALA A 111 -3.45 6.88 -1.44
N ALA A 112 -4.68 7.09 -0.98
CA ALA A 112 -5.46 8.30 -1.27
C ALA A 112 -4.77 9.55 -0.70
N LEU A 113 -4.27 9.48 0.52
CA LEU A 113 -3.54 10.57 1.14
C LEU A 113 -2.24 10.89 0.40
N HIS A 114 -1.51 9.86 0.00
CA HIS A 114 -0.28 10.02 -0.78
C HIS A 114 -0.57 10.71 -2.13
N ALA A 115 -1.61 10.30 -2.83
CA ALA A 115 -2.04 10.91 -4.08
C ALA A 115 -2.43 12.38 -3.89
N ALA A 116 -3.16 12.70 -2.81
CA ALA A 116 -3.55 14.06 -2.48
C ALA A 116 -2.33 14.96 -2.19
N LEU A 117 -1.35 14.44 -1.42
CA LEU A 117 -0.10 15.14 -1.14
C LEU A 117 0.71 15.39 -2.41
N GLN A 118 0.79 14.40 -3.27
CA GLN A 118 1.50 14.51 -4.54
C GLN A 118 0.87 15.58 -5.43
N GLN A 119 -0.45 15.60 -5.50
CA GLN A 119 -1.22 16.60 -6.24
C GLN A 119 -0.99 18.01 -5.69
N GLU A 120 -0.99 18.18 -4.37
CA GLU A 120 -0.71 19.45 -3.72
C GLU A 120 0.73 19.92 -3.96
N ASN A 121 1.69 19.02 -3.92
CA ASN A 121 3.09 19.33 -4.23
C ASN A 121 3.27 19.80 -5.67
N GLU A 122 2.59 19.16 -6.62
CA GLU A 122 2.60 19.59 -8.03
C GLU A 122 1.98 20.97 -8.19
N ARG A 123 0.85 21.23 -7.52
CA ARG A 123 0.19 22.54 -7.52
C ARG A 123 1.10 23.65 -6.99
N LEU A 124 1.79 23.37 -5.87
CA LEU A 124 2.74 24.31 -5.27
C LEU A 124 3.95 24.56 -6.19
N ALA A 125 4.47 23.50 -6.81
CA ALA A 125 5.58 23.61 -7.75
C ALA A 125 5.19 24.47 -8.97
N ASP A 126 3.98 24.29 -9.49
CA ASP A 126 3.46 25.11 -10.60
C ASP A 126 3.27 26.57 -10.19
N ALA A 127 2.74 26.81 -9.00
CA ALA A 127 2.57 28.15 -8.45
C ALA A 127 3.93 28.86 -8.30
N ASN A 128 4.93 28.13 -7.80
CA ASN A 128 6.29 28.64 -7.64
C ASN A 128 6.93 28.97 -9.01
N ARG A 129 6.74 28.11 -10.00
CA ARG A 129 7.24 28.36 -11.36
C ARG A 129 6.60 29.62 -11.98
N ARG A 130 5.27 29.79 -11.80
CA ARG A 130 4.56 30.99 -12.29
C ARG A 130 5.04 32.26 -11.59
N ALA A 131 5.19 32.19 -10.26
CA ALA A 131 5.72 33.32 -9.49
C ALA A 131 7.13 33.70 -9.92
N LYS A 132 8.00 32.71 -10.18
CA LYS A 132 9.35 32.94 -10.69
C LYS A 132 9.34 33.58 -12.07
N ARG A 133 8.50 33.14 -12.99
CA ARG A 133 8.35 33.74 -14.31
C ARG A 133 7.92 35.20 -14.22
N LEU A 134 6.93 35.50 -13.38
CA LEU A 134 6.47 36.86 -13.16
C LEU A 134 7.59 37.72 -12.59
N TYR A 135 8.32 37.22 -11.62
CA TYR A 135 9.48 37.91 -11.03
C TYR A 135 10.58 38.19 -12.07
N ASP A 136 10.94 37.18 -12.89
CA ASP A 136 11.98 37.30 -13.91
C ASP A 136 11.59 38.28 -15.02
N ASN A 137 10.29 38.48 -15.27
CA ASN A 137 9.78 39.42 -16.28
C ASN A 137 9.53 40.83 -15.72
N MET A 138 9.72 41.06 -14.43
CA MET A 138 9.56 42.37 -13.82
C MET A 138 10.75 43.28 -14.11
N PRO A 139 10.53 44.59 -14.25
CA PRO A 139 11.63 45.56 -14.22
C PRO A 139 12.40 45.50 -12.89
N ASP A 140 13.69 45.77 -12.91
CA ASP A 140 14.52 45.61 -11.72
C ASP A 140 14.04 46.41 -10.49
N ILE A 141 13.50 47.60 -10.69
CA ILE A 141 12.94 48.44 -9.62
C ILE A 141 11.72 47.73 -8.95
N VAL A 142 10.85 47.12 -9.74
CA VAL A 142 9.68 46.42 -9.22
C VAL A 142 10.09 45.13 -8.46
N ARG A 143 11.12 44.43 -8.94
CA ARG A 143 11.66 43.26 -8.23
C ARG A 143 12.18 43.61 -6.84
N GLU A 144 12.91 44.74 -6.70
CA GLU A 144 13.42 45.21 -5.43
C GLU A 144 12.29 45.54 -4.45
N GLU A 145 11.23 46.20 -4.90
CA GLU A 145 10.03 46.49 -4.08
C GLU A 145 9.36 45.23 -3.59
N GLU A 146 9.17 44.24 -4.44
CA GLU A 146 8.58 42.95 -4.07
C GLU A 146 9.40 42.18 -3.04
N ILE A 147 10.72 42.17 -3.18
CA ILE A 147 11.65 41.56 -2.23
C ILE A 147 11.52 42.23 -0.86
N LEU A 148 11.45 43.55 -0.79
CA LEU A 148 11.27 44.29 0.44
C LEU A 148 9.93 43.98 1.10
N LYS A 149 8.85 43.87 0.34
CA LYS A 149 7.52 43.48 0.85
C LYS A 149 7.54 42.08 1.40
N MET A 150 8.15 41.10 0.74
CA MET A 150 8.29 39.73 1.21
C MET A 150 9.06 39.65 2.52
N LYS A 151 10.20 40.38 2.61
CA LYS A 151 11.00 40.44 3.85
C LYS A 151 10.21 41.04 5.01
N ALA A 152 9.48 42.11 4.75
CA ALA A 152 8.61 42.74 5.78
C ALA A 152 7.52 41.77 6.26
N GLY A 153 6.87 41.03 5.35
CA GLY A 153 5.88 40.04 5.66
C GLY A 153 6.42 38.89 6.51
N VAL A 154 7.63 38.43 6.25
CA VAL A 154 8.30 37.37 7.03
C VAL A 154 8.69 37.87 8.44
N LYS A 155 9.12 39.11 8.56
CA LYS A 155 9.52 39.71 9.84
C LYS A 155 8.32 39.93 10.78
N LEU A 156 7.12 40.10 10.26
CA LEU A 156 5.90 40.33 11.03
C LEU A 156 5.27 39.04 11.60
N ARG A 157 5.79 37.90 11.20
CA ARG A 157 5.39 36.57 11.70
C ARG A 157 6.44 36.09 12.73
#